data_cfbe48085c8ddee1c5c0782436160a13
#
_entry.id   cfbe48085c8ddee1c5c0782436160a13
#
_cell.length_a   1.000
_cell.length_b   1.000
_cell.length_c   1.000
_cell.angle_alpha   90.00
_cell.angle_beta   90.00
_cell.angle_gamma   90.00
#
_symmetry.space_group_name_H-M   'P 1'
#
loop_
_entity.id
_entity.type
_entity.pdbx_description
1 polymer ?
#
loop_
_entity_poly.entity_id
_entity_poly.type
_entity_poly.pdbx_seq_one_letter_code
_entity_poly.pdbx_strand_id
1 'polypeptide(L)'
;MDGVLADLNYAYYHFLTGHPKYREQYEGLKWEQLPEVLPILPEYGALELKTHPELGTEMDQDFCADQKFFRNRPLYPGVIEALKELNERGYRQFTMSATFDVVAKRAYLEDVLAPVTDFLTIECVEHGEFMHDTAKRDSLVACYQKYDLLPEETILVDDRIYNLHAAIDSGAHPIRMRCEFTTDLPAELSWVPEFPSVPALKDWLGSEGVA
;
A
#
# COMPACT_ATOMS: atom_id res chain seq x y z
N MET A 1 1.90 -1.81 1.40
CA MET A 1 1.83 -1.31 2.80
C MET A 1 0.74 -0.26 2.96
N ASP A 2 0.85 0.87 2.29
CA ASP A 2 -0.20 1.88 2.24
C ASP A 2 -1.42 1.29 1.52
N GLY A 3 -2.63 1.60 1.97
CA GLY A 3 -3.86 0.97 1.47
C GLY A 3 -4.08 -0.50 1.89
N VAL A 4 -3.07 -1.17 2.45
CA VAL A 4 -3.14 -2.56 2.91
C VAL A 4 -3.09 -2.67 4.43
N LEU A 5 -2.02 -2.16 5.04
CA LEU A 5 -1.83 -2.17 6.50
C LEU A 5 -2.20 -0.84 7.14
N ALA A 6 -2.02 0.28 6.43
CA ALA A 6 -2.25 1.62 6.94
C ALA A 6 -3.12 2.45 5.99
N ASP A 7 -3.92 3.33 6.60
CA ASP A 7 -4.86 4.20 5.89
C ASP A 7 -4.15 5.43 5.29
N LEU A 8 -3.79 5.30 4.01
CA LEU A 8 -3.20 6.39 3.25
C LEU A 8 -4.21 7.49 2.91
N ASN A 9 -5.48 7.12 2.69
CA ASN A 9 -6.53 8.08 2.38
C ASN A 9 -6.76 9.05 3.54
N TYR A 10 -6.69 8.53 4.78
CA TYR A 10 -6.74 9.36 5.99
C TYR A 10 -5.61 10.39 6.00
N ALA A 11 -4.38 9.98 5.65
CA ALA A 11 -3.25 10.90 5.60
C ALA A 11 -3.41 11.96 4.50
N TYR A 12 -3.89 11.59 3.33
CA TYR A 12 -4.16 12.52 2.23
C TYR A 12 -5.22 13.56 2.60
N TYR A 13 -6.33 13.13 3.19
CA TYR A 13 -7.37 14.04 3.65
C TYR A 13 -6.84 15.06 4.64
N HIS A 14 -6.11 14.60 5.66
CA HIS A 14 -5.52 15.50 6.67
C HIS A 14 -4.41 16.39 6.11
N PHE A 15 -3.68 15.92 5.11
CA PHE A 15 -2.71 16.74 4.41
C PHE A 15 -3.40 17.87 3.65
N LEU A 16 -4.39 17.60 2.83
CA LEU A 16 -5.12 18.61 2.06
C LEU A 16 -5.78 19.66 2.97
N THR A 17 -6.44 19.22 4.02
CA THR A 17 -7.20 20.12 4.92
C THR A 17 -6.35 20.80 6.00
N GLY A 18 -5.14 20.33 6.26
CA GLY A 18 -4.29 20.82 7.36
C GLY A 18 -2.96 21.43 6.96
N HIS A 19 -2.42 21.11 5.78
CA HIS A 19 -1.12 21.64 5.36
C HIS A 19 -1.19 23.13 5.01
N PRO A 20 -0.27 23.97 5.50
CA PRO A 20 -0.33 25.43 5.35
C PRO A 20 -0.52 25.92 3.92
N LYS A 21 0.04 25.22 2.92
CA LYS A 21 -0.02 25.59 1.50
C LYS A 21 -1.39 25.26 0.86
N TYR A 22 -2.09 24.22 1.37
CA TYR A 22 -3.29 23.68 0.72
C TYR A 22 -4.58 23.92 1.49
N ARG A 23 -4.53 24.09 2.80
CA ARG A 23 -5.71 24.16 3.69
C ARG A 23 -6.75 25.22 3.30
N GLU A 24 -6.33 26.36 2.74
CA GLU A 24 -7.26 27.43 2.32
C GLU A 24 -8.03 27.02 1.06
N GLN A 25 -7.37 26.31 0.13
CA GLN A 25 -8.00 25.81 -1.11
C GLN A 25 -9.00 24.69 -0.79
N TYR A 26 -8.73 23.87 0.22
CA TYR A 26 -9.55 22.72 0.61
C TYR A 26 -10.33 22.95 1.92
N GLU A 27 -10.56 24.21 2.29
CA GLU A 27 -11.41 24.54 3.43
C GLU A 27 -12.83 24.02 3.21
N GLY A 28 -13.31 23.22 4.18
CA GLY A 28 -14.63 22.59 4.10
C GLY A 28 -14.73 21.33 3.22
N LEU A 29 -13.61 20.83 2.66
CA LEU A 29 -13.58 19.53 2.00
C LEU A 29 -14.09 18.46 2.98
N LYS A 30 -15.05 17.65 2.52
CA LYS A 30 -15.54 16.50 3.27
C LYS A 30 -14.82 15.24 2.81
N TRP A 31 -14.76 14.27 3.70
CA TRP A 31 -14.13 12.96 3.43
C TRP A 31 -14.65 12.31 2.14
N GLU A 32 -15.97 12.28 1.96
CA GLU A 32 -16.64 11.64 0.83
C GLU A 32 -16.35 12.33 -0.52
N GLN A 33 -15.85 13.57 -0.47
CA GLN A 33 -15.48 14.36 -1.64
C GLN A 33 -14.01 14.18 -2.07
N LEU A 34 -13.23 13.39 -1.33
CA LEU A 34 -11.82 13.16 -1.65
C LEU A 34 -11.60 12.66 -3.09
N PRO A 35 -12.45 11.75 -3.65
CA PRO A 35 -12.34 11.34 -5.06
C PRO A 35 -12.66 12.43 -6.10
N GLU A 36 -13.30 13.52 -5.70
CA GLU A 36 -13.53 14.67 -6.58
C GLU A 36 -12.27 15.52 -6.76
N VAL A 37 -11.39 15.50 -5.75
CA VAL A 37 -10.12 16.22 -5.72
C VAL A 37 -8.96 15.37 -6.25
N LEU A 38 -8.94 14.10 -5.89
CA LEU A 38 -7.95 13.11 -6.29
C LEU A 38 -8.64 12.03 -7.14
N PRO A 39 -8.84 12.26 -8.45
CA PRO A 39 -9.54 11.30 -9.30
C PRO A 39 -8.83 9.95 -9.31
N ILE A 40 -9.62 8.88 -9.24
CA ILE A 40 -9.08 7.53 -9.30
C ILE A 40 -8.87 7.16 -10.77
N LEU A 41 -7.61 7.05 -11.18
CA LEU A 41 -7.29 6.60 -12.53
C LEU A 41 -7.42 5.07 -12.62
N PRO A 42 -7.89 4.54 -13.76
CA PRO A 42 -8.10 3.09 -13.94
C PRO A 42 -6.85 2.25 -13.66
N GLU A 43 -5.68 2.73 -14.05
CA GLU A 43 -4.40 2.05 -13.86
C GLU A 43 -3.95 2.00 -12.40
N TYR A 44 -4.39 2.94 -11.57
CA TYR A 44 -4.11 2.93 -10.12
C TYR A 44 -5.16 2.11 -9.36
N GLY A 45 -6.43 2.34 -9.66
CA GLY A 45 -7.56 1.71 -8.97
C GLY A 45 -7.74 2.14 -7.52
N ALA A 46 -6.98 3.14 -7.05
CA ALA A 46 -7.01 3.71 -5.71
C ALA A 46 -6.65 5.21 -5.77
N LEU A 47 -6.92 5.97 -4.68
CA LEU A 47 -6.57 7.38 -4.59
C LEU A 47 -5.05 7.59 -4.54
N GLU A 48 -4.62 8.63 -5.25
CA GLU A 48 -3.22 9.07 -5.29
C GLU A 48 -3.13 10.59 -5.32
N LEU A 49 -2.20 11.20 -4.56
CA LEU A 49 -1.94 12.63 -4.69
C LEU A 49 -1.49 13.00 -6.11
N LYS A 50 -0.76 12.09 -6.77
CA LYS A 50 -0.30 12.27 -8.16
C LYS A 50 -1.43 12.41 -9.19
N THR A 51 -2.64 12.01 -8.86
CA THR A 51 -3.79 12.15 -9.75
C THR A 51 -4.44 13.54 -9.72
N HIS A 52 -4.01 14.42 -8.80
CA HIS A 52 -4.51 15.78 -8.76
C HIS A 52 -4.23 16.49 -10.10
N PRO A 53 -5.26 17.07 -10.77
CA PRO A 53 -5.16 17.53 -12.16
C PRO A 53 -4.07 18.59 -12.41
N GLU A 54 -3.83 19.46 -11.44
CA GLU A 54 -2.93 20.61 -11.60
C GLU A 54 -1.62 20.47 -10.81
N LEU A 55 -1.67 19.83 -9.64
CA LEU A 55 -0.58 19.86 -8.64
C LEU A 55 0.00 18.47 -8.35
N GLY A 56 -0.39 17.43 -9.09
CA GLY A 56 -0.13 16.04 -8.75
C GLY A 56 1.27 15.73 -8.22
N THR A 57 2.31 15.97 -9.00
CA THR A 57 3.69 15.68 -8.59
C THR A 57 4.16 16.59 -7.45
N GLU A 58 3.84 17.88 -7.51
CA GLU A 58 4.21 18.86 -6.48
C GLU A 58 3.55 18.51 -5.14
N MET A 59 2.26 18.18 -5.17
CA MET A 59 1.49 17.81 -3.99
C MET A 59 2.02 16.52 -3.34
N ASP A 60 2.40 15.53 -4.14
CA ASP A 60 3.00 14.28 -3.66
C ASP A 60 4.38 14.52 -3.03
N GLN A 61 5.21 15.39 -3.63
CA GLN A 61 6.51 15.78 -3.06
C GLN A 61 6.35 16.53 -1.73
N ASP A 62 5.42 17.49 -1.65
CA ASP A 62 5.15 18.23 -0.42
C ASP A 62 4.64 17.29 0.70
N PHE A 63 3.78 16.32 0.36
CA PHE A 63 3.31 15.30 1.30
C PHE A 63 4.46 14.43 1.82
N CYS A 64 5.32 13.97 0.93
CA CYS A 64 6.48 13.15 1.31
C CYS A 64 7.50 13.92 2.16
N ALA A 65 7.66 15.22 1.92
CA ALA A 65 8.57 16.09 2.66
C ALA A 65 8.05 16.45 4.06
N ASP A 66 6.73 16.58 4.24
CA ASP A 66 6.14 16.92 5.54
C ASP A 66 5.90 15.68 6.41
N GLN A 67 6.88 15.40 7.28
CA GLN A 67 6.86 14.23 8.18
C GLN A 67 5.63 14.18 9.09
N LYS A 68 5.00 15.31 9.42
CA LYS A 68 3.78 15.35 10.22
C LYS A 68 2.63 14.64 9.52
N PHE A 69 2.45 14.88 8.22
CA PHE A 69 1.39 14.26 7.43
C PHE A 69 1.83 12.90 6.90
N PHE A 70 3.07 12.79 6.41
CA PHE A 70 3.64 11.55 5.91
C PHE A 70 3.56 10.39 6.92
N ARG A 71 3.75 10.67 8.21
CA ARG A 71 3.67 9.66 9.30
C ARG A 71 2.25 9.51 9.88
N ASN A 72 1.31 10.35 9.51
CA ASN A 72 -0.06 10.31 10.04
C ASN A 72 -0.95 9.32 9.27
N ARG A 73 -0.57 8.06 9.28
CA ARG A 73 -1.27 6.94 8.65
C ARG A 73 -1.58 5.90 9.71
N PRO A 74 -2.79 5.89 10.28
CA PRO A 74 -3.17 4.87 11.25
C PRO A 74 -3.18 3.48 10.60
N LEU A 75 -2.78 2.47 11.36
CA LEU A 75 -3.00 1.09 10.94
C LEU A 75 -4.50 0.79 10.90
N TYR A 76 -4.93 -0.02 9.93
CA TYR A 76 -6.29 -0.53 9.94
C TYR A 76 -6.52 -1.42 11.17
N PRO A 77 -7.77 -1.48 11.68
CA PRO A 77 -8.10 -2.31 12.86
C PRO A 77 -7.75 -3.79 12.65
N GLY A 78 -7.16 -4.41 13.67
CA GLY A 78 -6.85 -5.85 13.69
C GLY A 78 -5.62 -6.27 12.85
N VAL A 79 -4.90 -5.35 12.24
CA VAL A 79 -3.72 -5.67 11.41
C VAL A 79 -2.64 -6.36 12.23
N ILE A 80 -2.29 -5.83 13.39
CA ILE A 80 -1.20 -6.39 14.23
C ILE A 80 -1.53 -7.82 14.66
N GLU A 81 -2.76 -8.05 15.12
CA GLU A 81 -3.23 -9.37 15.54
C GLU A 81 -3.21 -10.37 14.37
N ALA A 82 -3.69 -9.94 13.20
CA ALA A 82 -3.70 -10.79 12.00
C ALA A 82 -2.26 -11.16 11.55
N LEU A 83 -1.32 -10.22 11.59
CA LEU A 83 0.09 -10.51 11.26
C LEU A 83 0.71 -11.50 12.25
N LYS A 84 0.42 -11.39 13.55
CA LYS A 84 0.88 -12.36 14.56
C LYS A 84 0.34 -13.77 14.29
N GLU A 85 -0.97 -13.88 14.05
CA GLU A 85 -1.60 -15.18 13.74
C GLU A 85 -1.05 -15.80 12.45
N LEU A 86 -0.79 -15.01 11.41
CA LEU A 86 -0.14 -15.50 10.19
C LEU A 86 1.28 -16.01 10.46
N ASN A 87 2.03 -15.31 11.31
CA ASN A 87 3.36 -15.79 11.73
C ASN A 87 3.29 -17.12 12.52
N GLU A 88 2.33 -17.26 13.42
CA GLU A 88 2.09 -18.51 14.18
C GLU A 88 1.74 -19.68 13.26
N ARG A 89 1.15 -19.41 12.09
CA ARG A 89 0.84 -20.40 11.04
C ARG A 89 2.04 -20.68 10.12
N GLY A 90 3.19 -20.03 10.34
CA GLY A 90 4.42 -20.23 9.56
C GLY A 90 4.58 -19.35 8.31
N TYR A 91 3.69 -18.40 8.08
CA TYR A 91 3.85 -17.46 6.96
C TYR A 91 5.03 -16.52 7.19
N ARG A 92 6.00 -16.51 6.27
CA ARG A 92 7.06 -15.50 6.23
C ARG A 92 6.46 -14.20 5.68
N GLN A 93 6.69 -13.10 6.38
CA GLN A 93 6.02 -11.84 6.09
C GLN A 93 7.01 -10.73 5.76
N PHE A 94 6.67 -9.96 4.74
CA PHE A 94 7.46 -8.84 4.27
C PHE A 94 6.57 -7.64 4.03
N THR A 95 7.02 -6.43 4.39
CA THR A 95 6.47 -5.21 3.79
C THR A 95 7.35 -4.81 2.63
N MET A 96 6.74 -4.43 1.51
CA MET A 96 7.46 -3.84 0.39
C MET A 96 6.84 -2.47 0.09
N SER A 97 7.56 -1.41 0.44
CA SER A 97 7.10 -0.05 0.27
C SER A 97 8.05 0.73 -0.61
N ALA A 98 7.50 1.32 -1.65
CA ALA A 98 8.24 2.18 -2.54
C ALA A 98 8.05 3.65 -2.12
N THR A 99 9.11 4.46 -2.09
CA THR A 99 9.08 5.82 -1.56
C THR A 99 10.26 6.67 -2.06
N PHE A 100 10.09 7.98 -2.08
CA PHE A 100 11.19 8.93 -2.35
C PHE A 100 12.16 9.05 -1.16
N ASP A 101 11.67 8.88 0.07
CA ASP A 101 12.47 8.93 1.29
C ASP A 101 12.44 7.57 2.00
N VAL A 102 13.41 6.73 1.66
CA VAL A 102 13.56 5.38 2.23
C VAL A 102 13.82 5.43 3.74
N VAL A 103 14.58 6.42 4.21
CA VAL A 103 14.93 6.54 5.63
C VAL A 103 13.69 6.89 6.45
N ALA A 104 12.95 7.93 6.04
CA ALA A 104 11.74 8.34 6.73
C ALA A 104 10.65 7.26 6.67
N LYS A 105 10.50 6.58 5.52
CA LYS A 105 9.53 5.50 5.37
C LYS A 105 9.86 4.30 6.25
N ARG A 106 11.11 3.88 6.28
CA ARG A 106 11.57 2.80 7.14
C ARG A 106 11.33 3.12 8.62
N ALA A 107 11.75 4.31 9.07
CA ALA A 107 11.53 4.74 10.46
C ALA A 107 10.03 4.77 10.84
N TYR A 108 9.17 5.21 9.93
CA TYR A 108 7.72 5.15 10.14
C TYR A 108 7.24 3.69 10.28
N LEU A 109 7.67 2.79 9.40
CA LEU A 109 7.26 1.38 9.42
C LEU A 109 7.73 0.67 10.67
N GLU A 110 8.97 0.88 11.08
CA GLU A 110 9.55 0.32 12.32
C GLU A 110 8.80 0.79 13.56
N ASP A 111 8.31 2.04 13.58
CA ASP A 111 7.52 2.60 14.66
C ASP A 111 6.12 1.98 14.73
N VAL A 112 5.35 2.05 13.63
CA VAL A 112 3.95 1.59 13.62
C VAL A 112 3.81 0.07 13.66
N LEU A 113 4.81 -0.68 13.19
CA LEU A 113 4.85 -2.14 13.19
C LEU A 113 5.72 -2.71 14.31
N ALA A 114 6.17 -1.87 15.28
CA ALA A 114 7.00 -2.29 16.40
C ALA A 114 6.54 -3.60 17.07
N PRO A 115 5.23 -3.88 17.26
CA PRO A 115 4.79 -5.12 17.89
C PRO A 115 5.03 -6.40 17.08
N VAL A 116 5.48 -6.30 15.82
CA VAL A 116 5.65 -7.44 14.90
C VAL A 116 7.01 -7.44 14.17
N THR A 117 7.91 -6.51 14.48
CA THR A 117 9.23 -6.41 13.84
C THR A 117 10.16 -7.59 14.10
N ASP A 118 9.88 -8.40 15.10
CA ASP A 118 10.67 -9.61 15.41
C ASP A 118 10.56 -10.67 14.30
N PHE A 119 9.48 -10.68 13.54
CA PHE A 119 9.24 -11.66 12.47
C PHE A 119 8.88 -11.03 11.11
N LEU A 120 8.47 -9.77 11.08
CA LEU A 120 8.12 -9.06 9.86
C LEU A 120 9.34 -8.35 9.27
N THR A 121 9.72 -8.72 8.07
CA THR A 121 10.83 -8.05 7.38
C THR A 121 10.36 -6.77 6.68
N ILE A 122 11.00 -5.64 6.96
CA ILE A 122 10.69 -4.34 6.38
C ILE A 122 11.62 -4.05 5.21
N GLU A 123 11.06 -4.05 3.98
CA GLU A 123 11.73 -3.63 2.77
C GLU A 123 11.19 -2.29 2.28
N CYS A 124 12.09 -1.34 2.06
CA CYS A 124 11.80 -0.06 1.43
C CYS A 124 12.67 0.08 0.19
N VAL A 125 12.03 0.45 -0.91
CA VAL A 125 12.69 0.62 -2.20
C VAL A 125 12.64 2.10 -2.58
N GLU A 126 13.78 2.65 -3.00
CA GLU A 126 13.84 4.01 -3.49
C GLU A 126 13.12 4.12 -4.84
N HIS A 127 12.23 5.09 -4.94
CA HIS A 127 11.64 5.51 -6.20
C HIS A 127 12.48 6.64 -6.79
N GLY A 128 12.95 6.47 -8.01
CA GLY A 128 13.35 7.60 -8.83
C GLY A 128 12.15 8.48 -9.22
N GLU A 129 12.41 9.64 -9.81
CA GLU A 129 11.40 10.63 -10.23
C GLU A 129 10.31 10.07 -11.16
N PHE A 130 10.55 8.93 -11.76
CA PHE A 130 9.62 8.21 -12.62
C PHE A 130 9.38 6.81 -12.06
N MET A 131 8.16 6.58 -11.57
CA MET A 131 7.68 5.21 -11.36
C MET A 131 7.63 4.52 -12.72
N HIS A 132 8.61 3.66 -13.00
CA HIS A 132 8.45 2.71 -14.08
C HIS A 132 7.47 1.62 -13.62
N ASP A 133 6.58 1.21 -14.50
CA ASP A 133 5.61 0.13 -14.27
C ASP A 133 6.27 -1.18 -13.78
N THR A 134 7.59 -1.30 -13.97
CA THR A 134 8.39 -2.47 -13.57
C THR A 134 8.97 -2.40 -12.15
N ALA A 135 8.99 -1.23 -11.48
CA ALA A 135 9.72 -1.06 -10.21
C ALA A 135 9.27 -2.05 -9.12
N LYS A 136 7.98 -2.30 -9.01
CA LYS A 136 7.44 -3.27 -8.04
C LYS A 136 7.81 -4.71 -8.43
N ARG A 137 7.71 -5.06 -9.71
CA ARG A 137 8.13 -6.37 -10.24
C ARG A 137 9.61 -6.63 -9.97
N ASP A 138 10.46 -5.67 -10.30
CA ASP A 138 11.91 -5.80 -10.13
C ASP A 138 12.29 -5.92 -8.65
N SER A 139 11.56 -5.21 -7.77
CA SER A 139 11.70 -5.33 -6.32
C SER A 139 11.28 -6.72 -5.81
N LEU A 140 10.19 -7.30 -6.33
CA LEU A 140 9.76 -8.66 -6.00
C LEU A 140 10.83 -9.67 -6.41
N VAL A 141 11.33 -9.58 -7.64
CA VAL A 141 12.39 -10.47 -8.13
C VAL A 141 13.66 -10.37 -7.27
N ALA A 142 14.04 -9.16 -6.86
CA ALA A 142 15.17 -8.95 -5.95
C ALA A 142 14.91 -9.58 -4.56
N CYS A 143 13.68 -9.52 -4.05
CA CYS A 143 13.31 -10.17 -2.79
C CYS A 143 13.36 -11.71 -2.90
N TYR A 144 12.92 -12.29 -4.01
CA TYR A 144 13.04 -13.74 -4.25
C TYR A 144 14.48 -14.22 -4.10
N GLN A 145 15.40 -13.51 -4.77
CA GLN A 145 16.83 -13.83 -4.71
C GLN A 145 17.43 -13.61 -3.32
N LYS A 146 17.08 -12.48 -2.67
CA LYS A 146 17.66 -12.09 -1.37
C LYS A 146 17.23 -13.01 -0.24
N TYR A 147 16.00 -13.51 -0.29
CA TYR A 147 15.38 -14.26 0.80
C TYR A 147 15.12 -15.73 0.47
N ASP A 148 15.58 -16.19 -0.67
CA ASP A 148 15.36 -17.56 -1.17
C ASP A 148 13.87 -17.93 -1.15
N LEU A 149 13.07 -17.11 -1.88
CA LEU A 149 11.62 -17.29 -2.00
C LEU A 149 11.30 -17.85 -3.37
N LEU A 150 10.31 -18.74 -3.43
CA LEU A 150 9.73 -19.24 -4.67
C LEU A 150 8.60 -18.29 -5.10
N PRO A 151 8.64 -17.77 -6.33
CA PRO A 151 7.58 -16.88 -6.83
C PRO A 151 6.18 -17.48 -6.69
N GLU A 152 6.03 -18.77 -7.05
CA GLU A 152 4.77 -19.53 -7.00
C GLU A 152 4.25 -19.81 -5.58
N GLU A 153 5.07 -19.63 -4.55
CA GLU A 153 4.70 -19.72 -3.13
C GLU A 153 4.54 -18.32 -2.49
N THR A 154 4.71 -17.26 -3.29
CA THR A 154 4.67 -15.87 -2.81
C THR A 154 3.33 -15.23 -3.14
N ILE A 155 2.74 -14.57 -2.16
CA ILE A 155 1.53 -13.75 -2.31
C ILE A 155 1.92 -12.27 -2.21
N LEU A 156 1.53 -11.47 -3.20
CA LEU A 156 1.57 -10.01 -3.09
C LEU A 156 0.18 -9.49 -2.75
N VAL A 157 0.06 -8.81 -1.62
CA VAL A 157 -1.17 -8.11 -1.21
C VAL A 157 -1.00 -6.63 -1.47
N ASP A 158 -1.84 -6.05 -2.34
CA ASP A 158 -1.75 -4.63 -2.70
C ASP A 158 -3.15 -4.08 -3.04
N ASP A 159 -3.35 -2.76 -2.91
CA ASP A 159 -4.60 -2.08 -3.25
C ASP A 159 -4.61 -1.56 -4.69
N ARG A 160 -3.44 -1.46 -5.33
CA ARG A 160 -3.24 -0.83 -6.64
C ARG A 160 -3.17 -1.83 -7.76
N ILE A 161 -3.92 -1.57 -8.83
CA ILE A 161 -4.03 -2.44 -10.00
C ILE A 161 -2.67 -2.73 -10.64
N TYR A 162 -1.84 -1.72 -10.86
CA TYR A 162 -0.52 -1.93 -11.49
C TYR A 162 0.42 -2.81 -10.65
N ASN A 163 0.29 -2.81 -9.31
CA ASN A 163 1.05 -3.71 -8.46
C ASN A 163 0.55 -5.17 -8.54
N LEU A 164 -0.74 -5.39 -8.82
CA LEU A 164 -1.26 -6.73 -9.08
C LEU A 164 -0.69 -7.29 -10.39
N HIS A 165 -0.58 -6.47 -11.44
CA HIS A 165 0.12 -6.86 -12.67
C HIS A 165 1.59 -7.19 -12.40
N ALA A 166 2.28 -6.38 -11.59
CA ALA A 166 3.67 -6.66 -11.21
C ALA A 166 3.83 -7.99 -10.46
N ALA A 167 2.85 -8.39 -9.64
CA ALA A 167 2.83 -9.71 -9.01
C ALA A 167 2.74 -10.82 -10.06
N ILE A 168 1.79 -10.73 -10.98
CA ILE A 168 1.60 -11.70 -12.06
C ILE A 168 2.88 -11.82 -12.90
N ASP A 169 3.44 -10.71 -13.33
CA ASP A 169 4.65 -10.65 -14.17
C ASP A 169 5.90 -11.18 -13.46
N SER A 170 5.91 -11.18 -12.12
CA SER A 170 6.99 -11.77 -11.31
C SER A 170 6.77 -13.21 -10.92
N GLY A 171 5.60 -13.79 -11.24
CA GLY A 171 5.21 -15.16 -10.89
C GLY A 171 4.57 -15.32 -9.51
N ALA A 172 4.32 -14.22 -8.79
CA ALA A 172 3.61 -14.26 -7.51
C ALA A 172 2.10 -14.29 -7.68
N HIS A 173 1.40 -14.73 -6.64
CA HIS A 173 -0.06 -14.70 -6.59
C HIS A 173 -0.55 -13.32 -6.15
N PRO A 174 -1.31 -12.58 -7.00
CA PRO A 174 -1.88 -11.29 -6.61
C PRO A 174 -3.09 -11.49 -5.69
N ILE A 175 -3.17 -10.67 -4.65
CA ILE A 175 -4.37 -10.49 -3.83
C ILE A 175 -4.63 -9.00 -3.70
N ARG A 176 -5.87 -8.58 -3.96
CA ARG A 176 -6.26 -7.19 -3.80
C ARG A 176 -6.79 -6.90 -2.41
N MET A 177 -6.26 -5.83 -1.81
CA MET A 177 -6.89 -5.22 -0.66
C MET A 177 -7.88 -4.15 -1.12
N ARG A 178 -9.17 -4.33 -0.79
CA ARG A 178 -10.23 -3.38 -1.14
C ARG A 178 -10.42 -2.39 0.01
N CYS A 179 -9.73 -1.26 -0.05
CA CYS A 179 -9.94 -0.16 0.88
C CYS A 179 -11.02 0.81 0.36
N GLU A 180 -11.39 1.79 1.18
CA GLU A 180 -12.29 2.86 0.75
C GLU A 180 -11.71 3.62 -0.45
N PHE A 181 -12.57 4.02 -1.37
CA PHE A 181 -12.21 4.67 -2.62
C PHE A 181 -11.35 3.82 -3.59
N THR A 182 -11.47 2.51 -3.58
CA THR A 182 -10.95 1.68 -4.66
C THR A 182 -12.02 1.43 -5.73
N THR A 183 -11.60 1.35 -7.00
CA THR A 183 -12.48 0.97 -8.12
C THR A 183 -12.70 -0.55 -8.15
N ASP A 184 -13.63 -1.02 -8.96
CA ASP A 184 -13.70 -2.44 -9.29
C ASP A 184 -12.48 -2.87 -10.11
N LEU A 185 -12.14 -4.16 -10.05
CA LEU A 185 -11.08 -4.73 -10.89
C LEU A 185 -11.49 -4.72 -12.37
N PRO A 186 -10.56 -4.46 -13.28
CA PRO A 186 -10.80 -4.64 -14.70
C PRO A 186 -11.04 -6.13 -15.03
N ALA A 187 -11.71 -6.39 -16.16
CA ALA A 187 -12.18 -7.73 -16.53
C ALA A 187 -11.07 -8.78 -16.54
N GLU A 188 -9.87 -8.42 -16.99
CA GLU A 188 -8.70 -9.30 -17.06
C GLU A 188 -8.15 -9.69 -15.67
N LEU A 189 -8.46 -8.94 -14.62
CA LEU A 189 -8.10 -9.23 -13.23
C LEU A 189 -9.27 -9.74 -12.39
N SER A 190 -10.45 -9.99 -12.98
CA SER A 190 -11.65 -10.42 -12.24
C SER A 190 -11.48 -11.75 -11.48
N TRP A 191 -10.43 -12.50 -11.78
CA TRP A 191 -10.06 -13.74 -11.09
C TRP A 191 -9.22 -13.51 -9.83
N VAL A 192 -8.69 -12.29 -9.61
CA VAL A 192 -7.88 -11.96 -8.44
C VAL A 192 -8.76 -11.87 -7.20
N PRO A 193 -8.43 -12.60 -6.12
CA PRO A 193 -9.18 -12.51 -4.88
C PRO A 193 -9.10 -11.11 -4.28
N GLU A 194 -10.25 -10.62 -3.76
CA GLU A 194 -10.35 -9.32 -3.08
C GLU A 194 -10.76 -9.50 -1.62
N PHE A 195 -10.11 -8.77 -0.72
CA PHE A 195 -10.45 -8.77 0.71
C PHE A 195 -10.60 -7.34 1.25
N PRO A 196 -11.56 -7.12 2.16
CA PRO A 196 -11.78 -5.79 2.75
C PRO A 196 -10.77 -5.44 3.85
N SER A 197 -9.98 -6.41 4.33
CA SER A 197 -9.03 -6.20 5.42
C SER A 197 -8.03 -7.36 5.55
N VAL A 198 -6.90 -7.12 6.21
CA VAL A 198 -5.91 -8.16 6.52
C VAL A 198 -6.48 -9.26 7.44
N PRO A 199 -7.32 -8.96 8.45
CA PRO A 199 -8.03 -10.01 9.19
C PRO A 199 -8.86 -10.94 8.31
N ALA A 200 -9.62 -10.40 7.34
CA ALA A 200 -10.41 -11.22 6.42
C ALA A 200 -9.53 -12.11 5.52
N LEU A 201 -8.42 -11.56 5.01
CA LEU A 201 -7.42 -12.34 4.27
C LEU A 201 -6.83 -13.47 5.12
N LYS A 202 -6.44 -13.19 6.36
CA LYS A 202 -5.90 -14.17 7.31
C LYS A 202 -6.90 -15.33 7.56
N ASP A 203 -8.18 -15.01 7.70
CA ASP A 203 -9.23 -16.01 7.90
C ASP A 203 -9.39 -16.92 6.67
N TRP A 204 -9.36 -16.33 5.47
CA TRP A 204 -9.41 -17.07 4.20
C TRP A 204 -8.19 -17.99 4.04
N LEU A 205 -6.97 -17.52 4.24
CA LEU A 205 -5.75 -18.33 4.20
C LEU A 205 -5.79 -19.52 5.19
N GLY A 206 -6.54 -19.38 6.28
CA GLY A 206 -6.74 -20.47 7.25
C GLY A 206 -7.77 -21.49 6.82
N SER A 207 -8.74 -21.11 5.98
CA SER A 207 -9.84 -22.00 5.53
C SER A 207 -9.50 -22.80 4.28
N GLU A 208 -8.71 -22.24 3.36
CA GLU A 208 -8.38 -22.86 2.07
C GLU A 208 -7.26 -23.91 2.17
N GLY A 209 -6.65 -24.09 3.34
CA GLY A 209 -5.57 -25.07 3.51
C GLY A 209 -4.37 -24.80 2.59
N VAL A 210 -4.12 -23.55 2.25
CA VAL A 210 -2.90 -23.13 1.55
C VAL A 210 -1.75 -23.31 2.54
N ALA A 211 -1.11 -24.45 2.48
CA ALA A 211 0.08 -24.81 3.25
C ALA A 211 1.31 -24.60 2.38
#